data_4bdefb59a69c9b9d4ead553b5b08350c
#
_entry.id   4bdefb59a69c9b9d4ead553b5b08350c
#
_cell.length_a   1.000
_cell.length_b   1.000
_cell.length_c   1.000
_cell.angle_alpha   90.00
_cell.angle_beta   90.00
_cell.angle_gamma   90.00
#
_symmetry.space_group_name_H-M   'P 1'
#
loop_
_entity.id
_entity.type
_entity.pdbx_description
1 polymer ?
#
loop_
_entity_poly.entity_id
_entity_poly.type
_entity_poly.pdbx_seq_one_letter_code
_entity_poly.pdbx_strand_id
1 'polypeptide(L)'
;MKTKFGIVGCGFLGGIVANAWKNGLLADYELVGVTSRSPESAQKMAETVGCPACADVDALLALEPEYIVETASVEAVRAMAVPVLRRGVNLVVISIGAFADLAFYEQVKQAAREGGAKVHLASGAIGGFDVLQTVSLMAQAQRLPEKAGIETHTGARGFRNTPVWADHLLTDTEKTTVFTGNAKEAIATFPRRVNVAVATSLATTGPEITDVTMHSELGRRRPPHHRGDRRREGRCGYLFEHERDCGLERRGAAAQPRIPGRFLLMGGQTHV
;
A
#
# COMPACT_ATOMS: atom_id res chain seq x y z
N MET A 1 -1.33 10.42 29.17
CA MET A 1 -2.46 10.81 28.27
C MET A 1 -2.38 9.89 27.07
N LYS A 2 -3.50 9.35 26.58
CA LYS A 2 -3.49 8.49 25.40
C LYS A 2 -3.48 9.34 24.13
N THR A 3 -2.78 8.87 23.10
CA THR A 3 -2.76 9.51 21.78
C THR A 3 -4.11 9.33 21.09
N LYS A 4 -4.77 10.42 20.70
CA LYS A 4 -6.07 10.40 20.08
C LYS A 4 -5.97 10.10 18.60
N PHE A 5 -6.83 9.22 18.10
CA PHE A 5 -6.93 8.96 16.66
C PHE A 5 -8.38 8.81 16.18
N GLY A 6 -8.59 9.16 14.91
CA GLY A 6 -9.86 8.96 14.22
C GLY A 6 -9.72 8.02 13.03
N ILE A 7 -10.81 7.38 12.61
CA ILE A 7 -10.82 6.50 11.43
C ILE A 7 -11.70 7.09 10.34
N VAL A 8 -11.17 7.19 9.13
CA VAL A 8 -11.91 7.53 7.91
C VAL A 8 -12.02 6.29 7.04
N GLY A 9 -13.25 5.78 6.89
CA GLY A 9 -13.53 4.55 6.16
C GLY A 9 -13.91 3.39 7.06
N CYS A 10 -15.20 3.09 7.15
CA CYS A 10 -15.77 2.05 8.01
C CYS A 10 -16.00 0.72 7.26
N GLY A 11 -15.08 0.39 6.34
CA GLY A 11 -15.07 -0.89 5.63
C GLY A 11 -14.31 -1.99 6.38
N PHE A 12 -13.88 -3.00 5.63
CA PHE A 12 -13.17 -4.16 6.20
C PHE A 12 -11.90 -3.77 6.97
N LEU A 13 -11.02 -2.95 6.36
CA LEU A 13 -9.76 -2.55 6.99
C LEU A 13 -9.98 -1.62 8.19
N GLY A 14 -10.90 -0.65 8.08
CA GLY A 14 -11.29 0.19 9.21
C GLY A 14 -11.83 -0.63 10.37
N GLY A 15 -12.60 -1.67 10.08
CA GLY A 15 -13.09 -2.61 11.07
C GLY A 15 -11.99 -3.37 11.78
N ILE A 16 -10.91 -3.74 11.08
CA ILE A 16 -9.73 -4.38 11.72
C ILE A 16 -9.09 -3.43 12.72
N VAL A 17 -8.83 -2.17 12.33
CA VAL A 17 -8.21 -1.17 13.22
C VAL A 17 -9.09 -0.87 14.43
N ALA A 18 -10.38 -0.63 14.19
CA ALA A 18 -11.35 -0.34 15.26
C ALA A 18 -11.47 -1.50 16.26
N ASN A 19 -11.52 -2.75 15.78
CA ASN A 19 -11.56 -3.93 16.64
C ASN A 19 -10.23 -4.17 17.37
N ALA A 20 -9.09 -3.88 16.76
CA ALA A 20 -7.79 -3.95 17.42
C ALA A 20 -7.76 -3.00 18.63
N TRP A 21 -8.27 -1.77 18.48
CA TRP A 21 -8.40 -0.83 19.59
C TRP A 21 -9.37 -1.36 20.66
N LYS A 22 -10.57 -1.78 20.27
CA LYS A 22 -11.57 -2.31 21.20
C LYS A 22 -11.04 -3.48 22.02
N ASN A 23 -10.23 -4.33 21.41
CA ASN A 23 -9.65 -5.52 22.06
C ASN A 23 -8.35 -5.22 22.86
N GLY A 24 -7.99 -3.94 23.02
CA GLY A 24 -6.85 -3.52 23.84
C GLY A 24 -5.48 -3.66 23.18
N LEU A 25 -5.40 -4.00 21.88
CA LEU A 25 -4.13 -4.09 21.16
C LEU A 25 -3.49 -2.71 20.91
N LEU A 26 -4.28 -1.63 21.02
CA LEU A 26 -3.84 -0.25 20.88
C LEU A 26 -4.05 0.49 22.22
N ALA A 27 -3.46 -0.03 23.30
CA ALA A 27 -3.70 0.42 24.68
C ALA A 27 -3.28 1.89 24.92
N ASP A 28 -2.27 2.36 24.20
CA ASP A 28 -1.73 3.73 24.32
C ASP A 28 -2.53 4.74 23.48
N TYR A 29 -3.54 4.28 22.74
CA TYR A 29 -4.34 5.10 21.86
C TYR A 29 -5.80 5.19 22.32
N GLU A 30 -6.47 6.29 21.92
CA GLU A 30 -7.88 6.55 22.14
C GLU A 30 -8.57 6.78 20.80
N LEU A 31 -9.54 5.95 20.43
CA LEU A 31 -10.36 6.15 19.24
C LEU A 31 -11.46 7.18 19.56
N VAL A 32 -11.27 8.40 19.06
CA VAL A 32 -12.18 9.53 19.36
C VAL A 32 -13.40 9.59 18.45
N GLY A 33 -13.34 8.95 17.26
CA GLY A 33 -14.50 8.91 16.37
C GLY A 33 -14.19 8.22 15.04
N VAL A 34 -15.25 7.94 14.30
CA VAL A 34 -15.18 7.32 12.98
C VAL A 34 -16.08 8.05 11.99
N THR A 35 -15.68 8.12 10.72
CA THR A 35 -16.53 8.65 9.64
C THR A 35 -16.41 7.79 8.39
N SER A 36 -17.44 7.80 7.57
CA SER A 36 -17.49 7.06 6.30
C SER A 36 -18.45 7.73 5.33
N ARG A 37 -18.23 7.52 4.03
CA ARG A 37 -19.17 7.95 2.98
C ARG A 37 -20.59 7.41 3.18
N SER A 38 -20.74 6.19 3.75
CA SER A 38 -22.03 5.65 4.18
C SER A 38 -22.23 5.96 5.67
N PRO A 39 -23.20 6.80 6.04
CA PRO A 39 -23.52 7.09 7.44
C PRO A 39 -23.88 5.83 8.24
N GLU A 40 -24.60 4.89 7.63
CA GLU A 40 -24.98 3.63 8.26
C GLU A 40 -23.76 2.79 8.63
N SER A 41 -22.73 2.79 7.77
CA SER A 41 -21.47 2.07 8.05
C SER A 41 -20.70 2.71 9.19
N ALA A 42 -20.68 4.05 9.25
CA ALA A 42 -20.07 4.79 10.35
C ALA A 42 -20.81 4.53 11.67
N GLN A 43 -22.13 4.62 11.66
CA GLN A 43 -22.96 4.37 12.84
C GLN A 43 -22.77 2.94 13.37
N LYS A 44 -22.83 1.95 12.49
CA LYS A 44 -22.62 0.53 12.87
C LYS A 44 -21.25 0.28 13.49
N MET A 45 -20.21 0.90 12.95
CA MET A 45 -18.86 0.77 13.50
C MET A 45 -18.77 1.47 14.86
N ALA A 46 -19.28 2.70 14.96
CA ALA A 46 -19.30 3.48 16.19
C ALA A 46 -19.99 2.73 17.33
N GLU A 47 -21.17 2.16 17.10
CA GLU A 47 -21.89 1.32 18.06
C GLU A 47 -21.10 0.06 18.45
N THR A 48 -20.44 -0.58 17.45
CA THR A 48 -19.67 -1.80 17.71
C THR A 48 -18.52 -1.56 18.64
N VAL A 49 -17.83 -0.42 18.51
CA VAL A 49 -16.59 -0.15 19.26
C VAL A 49 -16.79 0.85 20.41
N GLY A 50 -17.90 1.56 20.46
CA GLY A 50 -18.22 2.49 21.56
C GLY A 50 -17.56 3.85 21.39
N CYS A 51 -17.58 4.42 20.16
CA CYS A 51 -17.07 5.77 19.87
C CYS A 51 -18.11 6.58 19.08
N PRO A 52 -17.95 7.92 18.92
CA PRO A 52 -18.80 8.74 18.08
C PRO A 52 -18.76 8.39 16.59
N ALA A 53 -19.93 8.41 15.90
CA ALA A 53 -20.00 8.47 14.45
C ALA A 53 -20.04 9.95 14.01
N CYS A 54 -19.06 10.38 13.22
CA CYS A 54 -18.94 11.74 12.71
C CYS A 54 -19.56 11.83 11.31
N ALA A 55 -20.23 12.94 11.01
CA ALA A 55 -20.88 13.16 9.71
C ALA A 55 -19.84 13.22 8.57
N ASP A 56 -18.71 13.84 8.83
CA ASP A 56 -17.62 14.06 7.87
C ASP A 56 -16.25 14.17 8.57
N VAL A 57 -15.23 14.47 7.78
CA VAL A 57 -13.85 14.63 8.29
C VAL A 57 -13.72 15.87 9.18
N ASP A 58 -14.45 16.96 8.90
CA ASP A 58 -14.39 18.17 9.70
C ASP A 58 -14.98 17.95 11.11
N ALA A 59 -16.11 17.24 11.19
CA ALA A 59 -16.70 16.82 12.47
C ALA A 59 -15.76 15.89 13.26
N LEU A 60 -15.02 15.01 12.57
CA LEU A 60 -14.03 14.14 13.18
C LEU A 60 -12.82 14.96 13.71
N LEU A 61 -12.36 15.95 12.95
CA LEU A 61 -11.25 16.83 13.35
C LEU A 61 -11.63 17.74 14.54
N ALA A 62 -12.92 18.07 14.70
CA ALA A 62 -13.40 18.81 15.87
C ALA A 62 -13.26 18.04 17.21
N LEU A 63 -13.02 16.73 17.17
CA LEU A 63 -12.70 15.90 18.32
C LEU A 63 -11.20 15.92 18.68
N GLU A 64 -10.43 16.74 17.99
CA GLU A 64 -8.99 16.98 18.20
C GLU A 64 -8.15 15.69 18.17
N PRO A 65 -8.24 14.87 17.11
CA PRO A 65 -7.37 13.72 16.96
C PRO A 65 -5.94 14.18 16.62
N GLU A 66 -4.94 13.46 17.13
CA GLU A 66 -3.53 13.63 16.74
C GLU A 66 -3.20 12.85 15.45
N TYR A 67 -4.00 11.80 15.16
CA TYR A 67 -3.87 10.96 13.98
C TYR A 67 -5.22 10.70 13.31
N ILE A 68 -5.23 10.71 11.99
CA ILE A 68 -6.31 10.13 11.19
C ILE A 68 -5.77 8.87 10.50
N VAL A 69 -6.48 7.76 10.66
CA VAL A 69 -6.22 6.49 9.94
C VAL A 69 -7.18 6.39 8.77
N GLU A 70 -6.67 6.51 7.56
CA GLU A 70 -7.45 6.40 6.33
C GLU A 70 -7.50 4.95 5.85
N THR A 71 -8.69 4.42 5.67
CA THR A 71 -8.98 3.06 5.20
C THR A 71 -10.12 3.04 4.17
N ALA A 72 -10.34 4.16 3.48
CA ALA A 72 -11.51 4.39 2.63
C ALA A 72 -11.21 4.19 1.13
N SER A 73 -10.53 5.15 0.50
CA SER A 73 -10.22 5.11 -0.93
C SER A 73 -9.21 6.18 -1.35
N VAL A 74 -8.67 6.02 -2.56
CA VAL A 74 -7.81 7.03 -3.22
C VAL A 74 -8.49 8.40 -3.29
N GLU A 75 -9.79 8.43 -3.62
CA GLU A 75 -10.58 9.66 -3.69
C GLU A 75 -10.71 10.33 -2.31
N ALA A 76 -10.89 9.55 -1.25
CA ALA A 76 -10.95 10.07 0.12
C ALA A 76 -9.62 10.72 0.52
N VAL A 77 -8.49 10.07 0.23
CA VAL A 77 -7.15 10.64 0.48
C VAL A 77 -6.99 11.95 -0.27
N ARG A 78 -7.37 12.02 -1.56
CA ARG A 78 -7.28 13.25 -2.36
C ARG A 78 -8.10 14.38 -1.79
N ALA A 79 -9.28 14.08 -1.24
CA ALA A 79 -10.15 15.10 -0.67
C ALA A 79 -9.66 15.63 0.69
N MET A 80 -9.09 14.77 1.54
CA MET A 80 -8.86 15.12 2.94
C MET A 80 -7.39 15.34 3.34
N ALA A 81 -6.40 14.79 2.59
CA ALA A 81 -5.01 14.78 3.07
C ALA A 81 -4.46 16.18 3.33
N VAL A 82 -4.64 17.11 2.38
CA VAL A 82 -4.13 18.48 2.51
C VAL A 82 -4.77 19.23 3.67
N PRO A 83 -6.12 19.32 3.81
CA PRO A 83 -6.73 20.02 4.94
C PRO A 83 -6.44 19.37 6.30
N VAL A 84 -6.36 18.05 6.41
CA VAL A 84 -5.99 17.35 7.66
C VAL A 84 -4.58 17.71 8.10
N LEU A 85 -3.61 17.60 7.20
CA LEU A 85 -2.21 17.86 7.48
C LEU A 85 -1.95 19.33 7.85
N ARG A 86 -2.59 20.29 7.17
CA ARG A 86 -2.48 21.72 7.49
C ARG A 86 -3.01 22.07 8.88
N ARG A 87 -3.92 21.25 9.43
CA ARG A 87 -4.39 21.38 10.83
C ARG A 87 -3.45 20.74 11.84
N GLY A 88 -2.28 20.26 11.43
CA GLY A 88 -1.29 19.64 12.31
C GLY A 88 -1.61 18.19 12.69
N VAL A 89 -2.58 17.57 12.04
CA VAL A 89 -3.00 16.20 12.33
C VAL A 89 -2.23 15.22 11.43
N ASN A 90 -1.60 14.21 12.03
CA ASN A 90 -0.85 13.19 11.33
C ASN A 90 -1.80 12.26 10.54
N LEU A 91 -1.36 11.79 9.39
CA LEU A 91 -2.18 10.96 8.51
C LEU A 91 -1.51 9.60 8.27
N VAL A 92 -2.22 8.53 8.60
CA VAL A 92 -1.85 7.16 8.25
C VAL A 92 -2.68 6.75 7.02
N VAL A 93 -2.03 6.45 5.90
CA VAL A 93 -2.69 6.19 4.61
C VAL A 93 -2.52 4.73 4.20
N ILE A 94 -3.64 4.05 3.94
CA ILE A 94 -3.68 2.72 3.32
C ILE A 94 -3.94 2.82 1.82
N SER A 95 -4.72 3.82 1.38
CA SER A 95 -5.01 4.03 -0.04
C SER A 95 -3.89 4.81 -0.74
N ILE A 96 -2.67 4.25 -0.71
CA ILE A 96 -1.41 4.87 -1.18
C ILE A 96 -1.45 5.21 -2.67
N GLY A 97 -2.32 4.57 -3.46
CA GLY A 97 -2.53 4.88 -4.87
C GLY A 97 -2.78 6.35 -5.20
N ALA A 98 -3.27 7.14 -4.23
CA ALA A 98 -3.43 8.58 -4.38
C ALA A 98 -2.11 9.30 -4.74
N PHE A 99 -0.99 8.79 -4.28
CA PHE A 99 0.35 9.39 -4.42
C PHE A 99 1.09 8.98 -5.72
N ALA A 100 0.45 8.20 -6.60
CA ALA A 100 0.96 7.97 -7.95
C ALA A 100 0.95 9.27 -8.79
N ASP A 101 0.10 10.23 -8.43
CA ASP A 101 0.12 11.60 -8.93
C ASP A 101 1.18 12.39 -8.13
N LEU A 102 2.34 12.61 -8.77
CA LEU A 102 3.46 13.28 -8.11
C LEU A 102 3.14 14.74 -7.76
N ALA A 103 2.30 15.43 -8.54
CA ALA A 103 1.89 16.80 -8.21
C ALA A 103 1.06 16.83 -6.93
N PHE A 104 0.13 15.90 -6.76
CA PHE A 104 -0.63 15.73 -5.52
C PHE A 104 0.28 15.31 -4.37
N TYR A 105 1.22 14.41 -4.60
CA TYR A 105 2.18 13.96 -3.59
C TYR A 105 3.02 15.13 -3.04
N GLU A 106 3.52 16.02 -3.92
CA GLU A 106 4.24 17.22 -3.48
C GLU A 106 3.35 18.20 -2.70
N GLN A 107 2.08 18.39 -3.10
CA GLN A 107 1.12 19.19 -2.34
C GLN A 107 0.92 18.63 -0.93
N VAL A 108 0.81 17.31 -0.79
CA VAL A 108 0.68 16.64 0.51
C VAL A 108 1.93 16.82 1.36
N LYS A 109 3.12 16.68 0.79
CA LYS A 109 4.39 16.95 1.49
C LYS A 109 4.48 18.39 1.97
N GLN A 110 4.06 19.34 1.13
CA GLN A 110 4.03 20.75 1.50
C GLN A 110 3.05 21.02 2.66
N ALA A 111 1.83 20.47 2.57
CA ALA A 111 0.82 20.58 3.62
C ALA A 111 1.30 20.00 4.95
N ALA A 112 2.00 18.86 4.92
CA ALA A 112 2.60 18.24 6.09
C ALA A 112 3.66 19.15 6.76
N ARG A 113 4.51 19.80 5.96
CA ARG A 113 5.51 20.76 6.47
C ARG A 113 4.84 21.99 7.09
N GLU A 114 3.83 22.55 6.39
CA GLU A 114 3.08 23.73 6.85
C GLU A 114 2.38 23.48 8.20
N GLY A 115 1.76 22.30 8.35
CA GLY A 115 1.07 21.93 9.58
C GLY A 115 1.97 21.32 10.68
N GLY A 116 3.24 21.05 10.40
CA GLY A 116 4.11 20.31 11.31
C GLY A 116 3.68 18.84 11.50
N ALA A 117 2.91 18.31 10.58
CA ALA A 117 2.35 16.96 10.62
C ALA A 117 3.18 15.96 9.79
N LYS A 118 2.88 14.66 9.95
CA LYS A 118 3.53 13.58 9.23
C LYS A 118 2.52 12.74 8.45
N VAL A 119 2.97 12.21 7.32
CA VAL A 119 2.25 11.18 6.55
C VAL A 119 2.96 9.84 6.74
N HIS A 120 2.22 8.86 7.22
CA HIS A 120 2.66 7.49 7.39
C HIS A 120 2.02 6.61 6.30
N LEU A 121 2.84 6.04 5.44
CA LEU A 121 2.37 5.10 4.43
C LEU A 121 2.36 3.69 5.02
N ALA A 122 1.20 3.06 5.02
CA ALA A 122 1.09 1.68 5.46
C ALA A 122 1.80 0.75 4.46
N SER A 123 2.58 -0.20 4.94
CA SER A 123 3.25 -1.18 4.07
C SER A 123 2.27 -2.12 3.34
N GLY A 124 1.02 -2.19 3.82
CA GLY A 124 -0.02 -3.05 3.23
C GLY A 124 0.35 -4.53 3.37
N ALA A 125 0.25 -5.25 2.26
CA ALA A 125 0.54 -6.68 2.21
C ALA A 125 2.03 -7.01 1.98
N ILE A 126 2.92 -6.01 2.02
CA ILE A 126 4.33 -6.15 1.65
C ILE A 126 5.23 -5.71 2.81
N GLY A 127 6.32 -6.46 3.04
CA GLY A 127 7.41 -6.07 3.94
C GLY A 127 8.65 -5.65 3.17
N GLY A 128 9.70 -5.18 3.88
CA GLY A 128 11.02 -4.92 3.29
C GLY A 128 11.16 -3.57 2.58
N PHE A 129 10.24 -2.62 2.80
CA PHE A 129 10.38 -1.26 2.26
C PHE A 129 11.63 -0.54 2.78
N ASP A 130 12.02 -0.79 4.00
CA ASP A 130 13.27 -0.32 4.61
C ASP A 130 14.50 -0.77 3.83
N VAL A 131 14.52 -2.04 3.41
CA VAL A 131 15.58 -2.60 2.57
C VAL A 131 15.56 -1.96 1.18
N LEU A 132 14.40 -1.89 0.53
CA LEU A 132 14.25 -1.27 -0.80
C LEU A 132 14.72 0.19 -0.78
N GLN A 133 14.29 0.94 0.21
CA GLN A 133 14.67 2.35 0.36
C GLN A 133 16.17 2.51 0.63
N THR A 134 16.76 1.64 1.46
CA THR A 134 18.20 1.65 1.72
C THR A 134 19.00 1.41 0.44
N VAL A 135 18.62 0.40 -0.36
CA VAL A 135 19.30 0.09 -1.62
C VAL A 135 19.15 1.21 -2.63
N SER A 136 17.94 1.81 -2.72
CA SER A 136 17.70 2.98 -3.58
C SER A 136 18.58 4.17 -3.18
N LEU A 137 18.65 4.49 -1.89
CA LEU A 137 19.50 5.57 -1.39
C LEU A 137 21.00 5.30 -1.66
N MET A 138 21.46 4.04 -1.53
CA MET A 138 22.82 3.66 -1.86
C MET A 138 23.13 3.82 -3.36
N ALA A 139 22.19 3.44 -4.23
CA ALA A 139 22.32 3.61 -5.67
C ALA A 139 22.42 5.10 -6.04
N GLN A 140 21.54 5.91 -5.48
CA GLN A 140 21.53 7.36 -5.69
C GLN A 140 22.84 8.02 -5.19
N ALA A 141 23.31 7.66 -3.99
CA ALA A 141 24.55 8.20 -3.43
C ALA A 141 25.78 7.86 -4.28
N GLN A 142 25.78 6.71 -4.92
CA GLN A 142 26.86 6.23 -5.79
C GLN A 142 26.65 6.61 -7.27
N ARG A 143 25.55 7.29 -7.60
CA ARG A 143 25.12 7.63 -8.98
C ARG A 143 25.06 6.40 -9.90
N LEU A 144 24.59 5.29 -9.34
CA LEU A 144 24.41 4.05 -10.08
C LEU A 144 23.01 3.99 -10.69
N PRO A 145 22.83 3.40 -11.88
CA PRO A 145 21.51 3.17 -12.43
C PRO A 145 20.73 2.24 -11.53
N GLU A 146 19.45 2.56 -11.35
CA GLU A 146 18.52 1.82 -10.52
C GLU A 146 17.34 1.34 -11.35
N LYS A 147 16.97 0.07 -11.19
CA LYS A 147 15.75 -0.50 -11.74
C LYS A 147 14.98 -1.18 -10.62
N ALA A 148 13.73 -0.78 -10.45
CA ALA A 148 12.84 -1.35 -9.47
C ALA A 148 11.55 -1.86 -10.13
N GLY A 149 10.99 -2.93 -9.60
CA GLY A 149 9.74 -3.47 -10.09
C GLY A 149 9.03 -4.31 -9.05
N ILE A 150 7.76 -4.56 -9.31
CA ILE A 150 6.90 -5.43 -8.52
C ILE A 150 6.13 -6.39 -9.42
N GLU A 151 6.18 -7.66 -9.06
CA GLU A 151 5.37 -8.70 -9.69
C GLU A 151 4.31 -9.15 -8.70
N THR A 152 3.05 -9.17 -9.14
CA THR A 152 1.91 -9.59 -8.33
C THR A 152 1.17 -10.75 -8.95
N HIS A 153 0.77 -11.70 -8.11
CA HIS A 153 0.05 -12.90 -8.50
C HIS A 153 -1.31 -12.93 -7.80
N THR A 154 -2.37 -12.97 -8.57
CA THR A 154 -3.75 -12.90 -8.06
C THR A 154 -4.61 -13.95 -8.75
N GLY A 155 -5.47 -14.62 -8.00
CA GLY A 155 -6.43 -15.54 -8.62
C GLY A 155 -7.36 -14.83 -9.62
N ALA A 156 -7.73 -15.47 -10.71
CA ALA A 156 -8.51 -14.91 -11.82
C ALA A 156 -9.74 -14.09 -11.37
N ARG A 157 -10.47 -14.55 -10.35
CA ARG A 157 -11.62 -13.81 -9.79
C ARG A 157 -11.25 -12.42 -9.24
N GLY A 158 -9.98 -12.22 -8.91
CA GLY A 158 -9.45 -10.94 -8.48
C GLY A 158 -9.51 -9.86 -9.56
N PHE A 159 -9.56 -10.23 -10.83
CA PHE A 159 -9.62 -9.30 -11.96
C PHE A 159 -11.03 -8.98 -12.44
N ARG A 160 -12.09 -9.58 -11.85
CA ARG A 160 -13.47 -9.21 -12.16
C ARG A 160 -13.70 -7.71 -11.99
N ASN A 161 -14.45 -7.11 -12.89
CA ASN A 161 -14.75 -5.68 -12.94
C ASN A 161 -13.49 -4.81 -13.12
N THR A 162 -12.49 -5.30 -13.82
CA THR A 162 -11.32 -4.54 -14.28
C THR A 162 -11.23 -4.58 -15.81
N PRO A 163 -10.54 -3.64 -16.46
CA PRO A 163 -10.40 -3.62 -17.92
C PRO A 163 -9.73 -4.87 -18.52
N VAL A 164 -8.96 -5.61 -17.71
CA VAL A 164 -8.22 -6.80 -18.13
C VAL A 164 -9.00 -8.10 -17.90
N TRP A 165 -10.26 -8.00 -17.46
CA TRP A 165 -11.08 -9.19 -17.24
C TRP A 165 -11.41 -9.88 -18.56
N ALA A 166 -11.17 -11.19 -18.60
CA ALA A 166 -11.62 -12.09 -19.65
C ALA A 166 -12.04 -13.42 -19.03
N ASP A 167 -13.08 -14.04 -19.58
CA ASP A 167 -13.66 -15.28 -19.01
C ASP A 167 -12.69 -16.46 -19.06
N HIS A 168 -11.78 -16.50 -20.05
CA HIS A 168 -10.75 -17.54 -20.14
C HIS A 168 -9.83 -17.58 -18.93
N LEU A 169 -9.64 -16.44 -18.20
CA LEU A 169 -8.82 -16.41 -16.99
C LEU A 169 -9.31 -17.38 -15.90
N LEU A 170 -10.59 -17.78 -15.95
CA LEU A 170 -11.15 -18.78 -15.03
C LEU A 170 -10.79 -20.21 -15.38
N THR A 171 -10.37 -20.45 -16.61
CA THR A 171 -10.11 -21.79 -17.19
C THR A 171 -8.66 -21.99 -17.58
N ASP A 172 -7.86 -20.91 -17.61
CA ASP A 172 -6.43 -21.00 -17.91
C ASP A 172 -5.75 -22.01 -17.00
N THR A 173 -4.94 -22.88 -17.57
CA THR A 173 -4.18 -23.89 -16.83
C THR A 173 -2.80 -23.39 -16.41
N GLU A 174 -2.36 -22.30 -16.98
CA GLU A 174 -1.06 -21.67 -16.74
C GLU A 174 -1.22 -20.23 -16.24
N LYS A 175 -0.13 -19.68 -15.72
CA LYS A 175 -0.03 -18.28 -15.32
C LYS A 175 -0.19 -17.37 -16.54
N THR A 176 -1.16 -16.47 -16.51
CA THR A 176 -1.42 -15.50 -17.58
C THR A 176 -1.02 -14.11 -17.12
N THR A 177 -0.13 -13.45 -17.86
CA THR A 177 0.20 -12.03 -17.63
C THR A 177 -0.96 -11.18 -18.13
N VAL A 178 -1.60 -10.45 -17.23
CA VAL A 178 -2.77 -9.61 -17.54
C VAL A 178 -2.44 -8.12 -17.61
N PHE A 179 -1.30 -7.72 -17.08
CA PHE A 179 -0.82 -6.34 -17.15
C PHE A 179 0.70 -6.27 -17.06
N THR A 180 1.28 -5.39 -17.86
CA THR A 180 2.69 -4.96 -17.76
C THR A 180 2.71 -3.47 -18.07
N GLY A 181 3.40 -2.69 -17.25
CA GLY A 181 3.51 -1.24 -17.37
C GLY A 181 4.21 -0.66 -16.14
N ASN A 182 4.11 0.64 -15.93
CA ASN A 182 4.63 1.28 -14.73
C ASN A 182 3.57 1.43 -13.62
N ALA A 183 3.99 1.88 -12.42
CA ALA A 183 3.07 2.01 -11.28
C ALA A 183 1.97 3.06 -11.52
N LYS A 184 2.23 4.13 -12.29
CA LYS A 184 1.25 5.15 -12.65
C LYS A 184 0.16 4.59 -13.57
N GLU A 185 0.56 3.80 -14.57
CA GLU A 185 -0.37 3.10 -15.47
C GLU A 185 -1.17 2.03 -14.73
N ALA A 186 -0.51 1.30 -13.83
CA ALA A 186 -1.16 0.29 -13.01
C ALA A 186 -2.27 0.87 -12.13
N ILE A 187 -2.05 2.01 -11.45
CA ILE A 187 -3.11 2.63 -10.63
C ILE A 187 -4.24 3.22 -11.48
N ALA A 188 -3.93 3.73 -12.67
CA ALA A 188 -4.95 4.20 -13.60
C ALA A 188 -5.86 3.05 -14.06
N THR A 189 -5.28 1.88 -14.30
CA THR A 189 -6.02 0.68 -14.74
C THR A 189 -6.75 -0.02 -13.59
N PHE A 190 -6.15 -0.03 -12.38
CA PHE A 190 -6.63 -0.77 -11.20
C PHE A 190 -6.70 0.11 -9.94
N PRO A 191 -7.51 1.16 -9.88
CA PRO A 191 -7.45 2.20 -8.85
C PRO A 191 -7.67 1.71 -7.41
N ARG A 192 -8.15 0.47 -7.23
CA ARG A 192 -8.43 -0.11 -5.91
C ARG A 192 -7.57 -1.32 -5.57
N ARG A 193 -6.55 -1.66 -6.37
CA ARG A 193 -5.88 -2.98 -6.27
C ARG A 193 -4.36 -2.94 -6.27
N VAL A 194 -3.74 -1.81 -6.55
CA VAL A 194 -2.29 -1.69 -6.76
C VAL A 194 -1.62 -0.69 -5.82
N ASN A 195 -2.20 -0.43 -4.65
CA ASN A 195 -1.59 0.44 -3.65
C ASN A 195 -0.14 0.04 -3.32
N VAL A 196 0.12 -1.27 -3.31
CA VAL A 196 1.47 -1.82 -3.06
C VAL A 196 2.47 -1.46 -4.17
N ALA A 197 2.04 -1.39 -5.44
CA ALA A 197 2.91 -0.98 -6.53
C ALA A 197 3.28 0.50 -6.40
N VAL A 198 2.34 1.35 -6.01
CA VAL A 198 2.62 2.76 -5.73
C VAL A 198 3.52 2.91 -4.51
N ALA A 199 3.28 2.14 -3.44
CA ALA A 199 4.15 2.15 -2.25
C ALA A 199 5.60 1.74 -2.60
N THR A 200 5.76 0.67 -3.41
CA THR A 200 7.08 0.25 -3.92
C THR A 200 7.75 1.35 -4.73
N SER A 201 7.01 2.00 -5.62
CA SER A 201 7.55 3.07 -6.47
C SER A 201 8.00 4.29 -5.67
N LEU A 202 7.25 4.67 -4.64
CA LEU A 202 7.62 5.79 -3.75
C LEU A 202 8.85 5.46 -2.87
N ALA A 203 9.09 4.19 -2.61
CA ALA A 203 10.26 3.73 -1.87
C ALA A 203 11.51 3.56 -2.77
N THR A 204 11.38 3.64 -4.09
CA THR A 204 12.44 3.37 -5.06
C THR A 204 12.51 4.43 -6.17
N THR A 205 12.25 4.05 -7.42
CA THR A 205 12.52 4.85 -8.63
C THR A 205 11.39 5.82 -9.02
N GLY A 206 10.30 5.80 -8.30
CA GLY A 206 9.11 6.62 -8.60
C GLY A 206 8.08 5.94 -9.51
N PRO A 207 6.81 6.46 -9.52
CA PRO A 207 5.68 5.78 -10.17
C PRO A 207 5.78 5.67 -11.70
N GLU A 208 6.54 6.55 -12.34
CA GLU A 208 6.67 6.58 -13.81
C GLU A 208 7.73 5.59 -14.33
N ILE A 209 8.61 5.11 -13.45
CA ILE A 209 9.76 4.27 -13.82
C ILE A 209 9.63 2.86 -13.25
N THR A 210 9.04 2.71 -12.05
CA THR A 210 8.93 1.40 -11.40
C THR A 210 8.03 0.46 -12.21
N ASP A 211 8.60 -0.67 -12.63
CA ASP A 211 7.90 -1.70 -13.40
C ASP A 211 6.84 -2.42 -12.55
N VAL A 212 5.70 -2.68 -13.15
CA VAL A 212 4.61 -3.45 -12.54
C VAL A 212 4.17 -4.55 -13.48
N THR A 213 4.25 -5.79 -13.02
CA THR A 213 3.70 -6.94 -13.75
C THR A 213 2.65 -7.64 -12.90
N MET A 214 1.49 -7.90 -13.49
CA MET A 214 0.40 -8.59 -12.80
C MET A 214 0.04 -9.87 -13.52
N HIS A 215 -0.08 -10.94 -12.75
CA HIS A 215 -0.42 -12.26 -13.25
C HIS A 215 -1.74 -12.75 -12.67
N SER A 216 -2.54 -13.36 -13.53
CA SER A 216 -3.64 -14.23 -13.14
C SER A 216 -3.11 -15.64 -12.97
N GLU A 217 -3.35 -16.23 -11.81
CA GLU A 217 -3.05 -17.64 -11.55
C GLU A 217 -4.33 -18.41 -11.27
N LEU A 218 -4.35 -19.68 -11.69
CA LEU A 218 -5.37 -20.62 -11.23
C LEU A 218 -5.28 -20.69 -9.70
N GLY A 219 -6.33 -20.24 -9.05
CA GLY A 219 -6.49 -20.54 -7.64
C GLY A 219 -6.41 -22.05 -7.48
N ARG A 220 -5.46 -22.56 -6.67
CA ARG A 220 -5.41 -23.98 -6.30
C ARG A 220 -6.83 -24.40 -5.97
N ARG A 221 -7.37 -25.40 -6.71
CA ARG A 221 -8.67 -25.99 -6.37
C ARG A 221 -8.56 -26.46 -4.94
N ARG A 222 -9.21 -25.76 -4.01
CA ARG A 222 -9.32 -26.22 -2.63
C ARG A 222 -10.05 -27.56 -2.66
N PRO A 223 -9.57 -28.57 -1.95
CA PRO A 223 -10.37 -29.75 -1.72
C PRO A 223 -11.70 -29.33 -1.05
N PRO A 224 -12.82 -30.01 -1.33
CA PRO A 224 -14.17 -29.54 -0.99
C PRO A 224 -14.53 -29.48 0.51
N HIS A 225 -13.60 -29.67 1.43
CA HIS A 225 -13.89 -29.95 2.84
C HIS A 225 -13.60 -28.84 3.88
N HIS A 226 -13.31 -27.60 3.48
CA HIS A 226 -13.22 -26.51 4.47
C HIS A 226 -14.14 -25.32 4.13
N ARG A 227 -15.41 -25.43 4.55
CA ARG A 227 -16.32 -24.29 4.73
C ARG A 227 -15.79 -23.47 5.92
N GLY A 228 -15.11 -22.37 5.69
CA GLY A 228 -14.82 -21.44 6.78
C GLY A 228 -13.71 -20.42 6.54
N ASP A 229 -12.77 -20.65 5.67
CA ASP A 229 -11.61 -19.76 5.52
C ASP A 229 -11.62 -19.03 4.17
N ARG A 230 -12.08 -17.76 4.19
CA ARG A 230 -12.00 -16.85 3.02
C ARG A 230 -10.65 -16.14 3.01
N ARG A 231 -9.54 -16.86 3.14
CA ARG A 231 -8.22 -16.26 2.96
C ARG A 231 -8.00 -16.00 1.48
N ARG A 232 -7.80 -14.74 1.12
CA ARG A 232 -7.32 -14.35 -0.21
C ARG A 232 -5.82 -14.61 -0.20
N GLU A 233 -5.37 -15.70 -0.80
CA GLU A 233 -3.95 -15.94 -1.05
C GLU A 233 -3.52 -15.08 -2.24
N GLY A 234 -2.83 -13.99 -1.96
CA GLY A 234 -2.06 -13.21 -2.93
C GLY A 234 -0.58 -13.39 -2.63
N ARG A 235 0.24 -13.52 -3.66
CA ARG A 235 1.70 -13.44 -3.53
C ARG A 235 2.16 -12.15 -4.15
N CYS A 236 3.06 -11.46 -3.48
CA CYS A 236 3.73 -10.28 -3.99
C CYS A 236 5.22 -10.46 -3.81
N GLY A 237 5.98 -10.22 -4.86
CA GLY A 237 7.43 -10.27 -4.85
C GLY A 237 8.00 -8.99 -5.44
N TYR A 238 9.19 -8.61 -4.99
CA TYR A 238 9.96 -7.51 -5.54
C TYR A 238 11.07 -8.04 -6.42
N LEU A 239 11.27 -7.40 -7.55
CA LEU A 239 12.45 -7.55 -8.37
C LEU A 239 13.28 -6.26 -8.23
N PHE A 240 14.50 -6.40 -7.75
CA PHE A 240 15.49 -5.34 -7.72
C PHE A 240 16.69 -5.78 -8.53
N GLU A 241 16.97 -5.08 -9.63
CA GLU A 241 18.16 -5.32 -10.45
C GLU A 241 19.07 -4.10 -10.36
N HIS A 242 20.33 -4.38 -10.06
CA HIS A 242 21.40 -3.40 -10.03
C HIS A 242 22.42 -3.79 -11.08
N GLU A 243 22.50 -3.04 -12.17
CA GLU A 243 23.56 -3.21 -13.16
C GLU A 243 24.81 -2.45 -12.69
N ARG A 244 25.84 -3.20 -12.33
CA ARG A 244 27.19 -2.66 -12.25
C ARG A 244 27.84 -2.78 -13.62
N ASP A 245 27.73 -1.78 -14.43
CA ASP A 245 28.64 -1.57 -15.54
C ASP A 245 29.79 -0.69 -15.05
N CYS A 246 30.73 -1.32 -14.32
CA CYS A 246 31.99 -0.69 -13.98
C CYS A 246 32.98 -0.92 -15.13
N GLY A 247 32.94 -0.05 -16.13
CA GLY A 247 34.05 0.14 -17.06
C GLY A 247 35.27 0.73 -16.37
N LEU A 248 35.85 -0.03 -15.42
CA LEU A 248 37.18 0.19 -14.87
C LEU A 248 38.02 -1.06 -15.16
N GLU A 249 38.76 -1.00 -16.23
CA GLU A 249 39.93 -1.90 -16.42
C GLU A 249 40.82 -1.80 -15.20
N ARG A 250 40.71 -2.69 -14.25
CA ARG A 250 41.73 -2.97 -13.26
C ARG A 250 42.61 -4.09 -13.80
N ARG A 251 43.79 -3.74 -14.28
CA ARG A 251 44.88 -4.68 -14.44
C ARG A 251 45.23 -5.22 -13.05
N GLY A 252 45.07 -6.53 -12.85
CA GLY A 252 45.74 -7.34 -11.84
C GLY A 252 45.15 -7.26 -10.42
N ALA A 253 44.09 -8.02 -10.15
CA ALA A 253 43.81 -8.63 -8.86
C ALA A 253 42.88 -9.84 -9.05
N ALA A 254 43.14 -10.90 -8.25
CA ALA A 254 42.46 -12.19 -8.34
C ALA A 254 40.92 -12.08 -8.30
N ALA A 255 40.29 -12.88 -9.14
CA ALA A 255 38.84 -12.95 -9.27
C ALA A 255 38.16 -13.28 -7.94
N GLN A 256 37.48 -12.31 -7.35
CA GLN A 256 36.47 -12.59 -6.34
C GLN A 256 35.17 -13.07 -7.03
N PRO A 257 34.45 -14.03 -6.42
CA PRO A 257 33.25 -14.57 -7.04
C PRO A 257 32.23 -13.44 -7.24
N ARG A 258 31.75 -13.31 -8.48
CA ARG A 258 30.64 -12.42 -8.83
C ARG A 258 29.39 -12.91 -8.13
N ILE A 259 28.90 -12.16 -7.17
CA ILE A 259 27.54 -12.34 -6.67
C ILE A 259 26.62 -11.67 -7.70
N PRO A 260 25.76 -12.42 -8.41
CA PRO A 260 24.76 -11.80 -9.27
C PRO A 260 23.83 -10.97 -8.37
N GLY A 261 23.77 -9.65 -8.58
CA GLY A 261 22.96 -8.75 -7.79
C GLY A 261 21.47 -8.85 -8.11
N ARG A 262 20.90 -10.04 -8.03
CA ARG A 262 19.47 -10.27 -8.20
C ARG A 262 18.90 -10.64 -6.85
N PHE A 263 18.28 -9.69 -6.18
CA PHE A 263 17.55 -9.93 -4.94
C PHE A 263 16.07 -10.10 -5.26
N LEU A 264 15.59 -11.34 -5.16
CA LEU A 264 14.17 -11.66 -5.16
C LEU A 264 13.73 -11.76 -3.70
N LEU A 265 13.13 -10.71 -3.17
CA LEU A 265 12.46 -10.78 -1.87
C LEU A 265 11.08 -11.41 -2.08
N MET A 266 10.99 -12.70 -1.79
CA MET A 266 9.71 -13.40 -1.72
C MET A 266 9.05 -13.00 -0.42
N GLY A 267 7.94 -12.26 -0.50
CA GLY A 267 7.10 -11.99 0.65
C GLY A 267 6.64 -13.30 1.28
N GLY A 268 7.08 -13.57 2.52
CA GLY A 268 6.67 -14.74 3.27
C GLY A 268 5.15 -14.77 3.42
N GLN A 269 4.59 -15.97 3.50
CA GLN A 269 3.19 -16.17 3.89
C GLN A 269 2.99 -15.57 5.28
N THR A 270 2.33 -14.43 5.38
CA THR A 270 1.82 -13.96 6.66
C THR A 270 0.58 -14.80 6.99
N HIS A 271 0.77 -15.77 7.86
CA HIS A 271 -0.33 -16.38 8.60
C HIS A 271 -0.76 -15.39 9.68
N VAL A 272 -1.86 -14.72 9.48
CA VAL A 272 -2.64 -14.08 10.55
C VAL A 272 -4.08 -14.51 10.37
#